data_e1ce5565e4d8209fe030cd10deeeec68
#
_entry.id   e1ce5565e4d8209fe030cd10deeeec68
#
_cell.length_a   1.000
_cell.length_b   1.000
_cell.length_c   1.000
_cell.angle_alpha   90.00
_cell.angle_beta   90.00
_cell.angle_gamma   90.00
#
_symmetry.space_group_name_H-M   'P 1'
#
loop_
_entity.id
_entity.type
_entity.pdbx_description
1 polymer ?
#
loop_
_entity_poly.entity_id
_entity_poly.type
_entity_poly.pdbx_seq_one_letter_code
_entity_poly.pdbx_strand_id
1 'polypeptide(L)'
;MLERKYKMSILYGNAVVGQSGGPTAAINATLAGVIRGALDAHEKGIIKTLYGMRNGVEGFLREDFVDLFSFFDSDEKITLLEHTPSAALGSCRRKLKSHVEDAETYAKMLEIFKKNDIRYFFYIGGNDSMDTVLKLSQYASNHDYEMKVVGVPKTVDNDLACTDHTPGFGSAAKYVATTMKELLCDISVYSLKAVTIVEVMGRDAGWLTASAALPVISGGRAPDLVYLPERPFDPDKFIDKINELQKDHPALLIAISEGIKFPDGRYVGEGLGGRKVDAFGHVALSGAGKVLEELVKDRVGCKVRSIELNLPQRAAAHIASLTDITESVSVGKAAVKYACDGKTGIMVTIDRVGGDDYSVTFGAADISKIANAVRGVPDEYINESSDGITEEGIRYLAPLIVGELNIKYLNGMPEHVVI
;
A
#
# COMPACT_ATOMS: atom_id res chain seq x y z
N MET A 1 -28.04 18.17 36.37
CA MET A 1 -26.98 17.20 35.98
C MET A 1 -25.98 17.96 35.13
N LEU A 2 -24.78 18.21 35.67
CA LEU A 2 -23.74 18.98 35.03
C LEU A 2 -23.10 18.16 33.89
N GLU A 3 -23.29 18.60 32.65
CA GLU A 3 -22.44 18.16 31.55
C GLU A 3 -21.00 18.53 31.85
N ARG A 4 -20.20 17.55 32.29
CA ARG A 4 -18.74 17.68 32.26
C ARG A 4 -18.32 17.69 30.79
N LYS A 5 -18.22 18.88 30.18
CA LYS A 5 -17.39 19.10 29.00
C LYS A 5 -15.97 18.68 29.40
N TYR A 6 -15.57 17.48 28.98
CA TYR A 6 -14.16 17.10 28.97
C TYR A 6 -13.47 18.07 27.99
N LYS A 7 -12.86 19.12 28.53
CA LYS A 7 -11.79 19.83 27.84
C LYS A 7 -10.69 18.78 27.64
N MET A 8 -10.56 18.23 26.43
CA MET A 8 -9.41 17.38 26.11
C MET A 8 -8.16 18.24 26.35
N SER A 9 -7.37 17.90 27.35
CA SER A 9 -6.11 18.58 27.63
C SER A 9 -5.14 18.25 26.49
N ILE A 10 -4.54 19.30 25.93
CA ILE A 10 -3.45 19.10 24.96
C ILE A 10 -2.32 18.40 25.70
N LEU A 11 -1.83 17.31 25.10
CA LEU A 11 -0.73 16.54 25.65
C LEU A 11 0.59 17.12 25.15
N TYR A 12 1.55 17.34 26.02
CA TYR A 12 2.86 17.88 25.67
C TYR A 12 3.94 16.81 25.83
N GLY A 13 4.85 16.67 24.86
CA GLY A 13 5.93 15.69 24.93
C GLY A 13 6.56 15.41 23.57
N ASN A 14 7.29 14.32 23.48
CA ASN A 14 7.93 13.88 22.26
C ASN A 14 6.98 13.00 21.43
N ALA A 15 7.25 12.94 20.14
CA ALA A 15 6.59 12.05 19.20
C ALA A 15 7.56 11.00 18.64
N VAL A 16 7.05 9.84 18.25
CA VAL A 16 7.80 8.83 17.51
C VAL A 16 7.00 8.36 16.32
N VAL A 17 7.67 8.16 15.18
CA VAL A 17 7.09 7.60 13.97
C VAL A 17 7.91 6.42 13.47
N GLY A 18 7.25 5.40 12.95
CA GLY A 18 7.90 4.26 12.32
C GLY A 18 7.18 3.78 11.07
N GLN A 19 7.93 3.07 10.23
CA GLN A 19 7.46 2.46 9.00
C GLN A 19 7.45 0.94 9.14
N SER A 20 6.44 0.27 8.58
CA SER A 20 6.21 -1.16 8.77
C SER A 20 5.64 -1.83 7.52
N GLY A 21 5.94 -3.12 7.36
CA GLY A 21 5.48 -3.95 6.27
C GLY A 21 6.24 -3.74 4.96
N GLY A 22 5.65 -4.11 3.84
CA GLY A 22 6.24 -3.92 2.51
C GLY A 22 6.43 -2.44 2.19
N PRO A 23 7.59 -2.00 1.67
CA PRO A 23 7.80 -0.62 1.27
C PRO A 23 7.02 -0.27 0.01
N THR A 24 6.81 1.04 -0.24
CA THR A 24 6.13 1.56 -1.43
C THR A 24 6.86 2.79 -2.00
N ALA A 25 6.50 3.24 -3.18
CA ALA A 25 6.98 4.50 -3.71
C ALA A 25 6.52 5.72 -2.89
N ALA A 26 5.39 5.61 -2.16
CA ALA A 26 4.76 6.71 -1.44
C ALA A 26 4.93 6.68 0.09
N ILE A 27 5.49 5.60 0.67
CA ILE A 27 5.59 5.47 2.14
C ILE A 27 6.40 6.61 2.78
N ASN A 28 7.41 7.11 2.06
CA ASN A 28 8.22 8.23 2.52
C ASN A 28 7.52 9.58 2.36
N ALA A 29 6.64 9.73 1.39
CA ALA A 29 5.76 10.90 1.28
C ALA A 29 4.81 10.99 2.50
N THR A 30 4.30 9.84 2.97
CA THR A 30 3.54 9.79 4.22
C THR A 30 4.40 10.20 5.42
N LEU A 31 5.65 9.71 5.50
CA LEU A 31 6.60 10.13 6.54
C LEU A 31 6.90 11.63 6.48
N ALA A 32 7.11 12.18 5.28
CA ALA A 32 7.31 13.62 5.07
C ALA A 32 6.10 14.42 5.58
N GLY A 33 4.88 13.93 5.34
CA GLY A 33 3.66 14.50 5.88
C GLY A 33 3.62 14.51 7.41
N VAL A 34 4.05 13.42 8.06
CA VAL A 34 4.17 13.36 9.54
C VAL A 34 5.22 14.35 10.02
N ILE A 35 6.37 14.46 9.36
CA ILE A 35 7.43 15.44 9.72
C ILE A 35 6.89 16.87 9.61
N ARG A 36 6.26 17.24 8.49
CA ARG A 36 5.66 18.57 8.29
C ARG A 36 4.60 18.89 9.35
N GLY A 37 3.68 17.97 9.63
CA GLY A 37 2.67 18.14 10.67
C GLY A 37 3.27 18.24 12.08
N ALA A 38 4.35 17.50 12.35
CA ALA A 38 5.04 17.57 13.64
C ALA A 38 5.84 18.88 13.81
N LEU A 39 6.40 19.46 12.73
CA LEU A 39 7.00 20.79 12.75
C LEU A 39 5.95 21.86 13.07
N ASP A 40 4.77 21.82 12.45
CA ASP A 40 3.65 22.71 12.78
C ASP A 40 3.21 22.59 14.25
N ALA A 41 3.29 21.40 14.84
CA ALA A 41 3.00 21.15 16.24
C ALA A 41 4.15 21.57 17.17
N HIS A 42 5.39 21.50 16.70
CA HIS A 42 6.59 21.96 17.39
C HIS A 42 6.57 23.49 17.57
N GLU A 43 6.23 24.23 16.52
CA GLU A 43 6.08 25.70 16.58
C GLU A 43 5.02 26.14 17.62
N LYS A 44 4.00 25.30 17.83
CA LYS A 44 2.97 25.51 18.86
C LYS A 44 3.37 25.02 20.26
N GLY A 45 4.59 24.50 20.43
CA GLY A 45 5.12 23.96 21.68
C GLY A 45 4.47 22.64 22.12
N ILE A 46 3.73 21.94 21.24
CA ILE A 46 3.00 20.70 21.57
C ILE A 46 3.96 19.50 21.48
N ILE A 47 4.65 19.35 20.36
CA ILE A 47 5.65 18.28 20.14
C ILE A 47 7.04 18.87 20.31
N LYS A 48 7.84 18.33 21.23
CA LYS A 48 9.21 18.82 21.50
C LYS A 48 10.19 18.31 20.45
N THR A 49 10.16 16.99 20.17
CA THR A 49 11.02 16.31 19.21
C THR A 49 10.22 15.23 18.51
N LEU A 50 10.47 15.01 17.22
CA LEU A 50 9.96 13.87 16.49
C LEU A 50 11.09 12.85 16.27
N TYR A 51 10.97 11.70 16.90
CA TYR A 51 11.88 10.57 16.69
C TYR A 51 11.40 9.67 15.55
N GLY A 52 12.31 9.28 14.65
CA GLY A 52 12.12 8.17 13.71
C GLY A 52 12.66 6.89 14.34
N MET A 53 11.83 5.86 14.52
CA MET A 53 12.31 4.55 14.95
C MET A 53 12.80 3.74 13.75
N ARG A 54 14.08 3.36 13.74
CA ARG A 54 14.65 2.53 12.69
C ARG A 54 14.09 1.12 12.77
N ASN A 55 13.74 0.53 11.61
CA ASN A 55 13.16 -0.81 11.54
C ASN A 55 11.91 -1.02 12.44
N GLY A 56 11.04 -0.01 12.53
CA GLY A 56 9.75 -0.10 13.21
C GLY A 56 9.86 -0.50 14.68
N VAL A 57 8.93 -1.35 15.16
CA VAL A 57 8.91 -1.77 16.58
C VAL A 57 10.15 -2.54 17.03
N GLU A 58 10.89 -3.18 16.13
CA GLU A 58 12.16 -3.84 16.51
C GLU A 58 13.22 -2.83 16.89
N GLY A 59 13.36 -1.76 16.12
CA GLY A 59 14.26 -0.66 16.46
C GLY A 59 13.78 0.13 17.66
N PHE A 60 12.46 0.32 17.80
CA PHE A 60 11.89 0.93 19.00
C PHE A 60 12.34 0.20 20.29
N LEU A 61 12.27 -1.12 20.30
CA LEU A 61 12.68 -1.94 21.43
C LEU A 61 14.20 -1.90 21.72
N ARG A 62 15.00 -1.46 20.74
CA ARG A 62 16.44 -1.21 20.90
C ARG A 62 16.78 0.25 21.20
N GLU A 63 15.75 1.12 21.23
CA GLU A 63 15.89 2.58 21.30
C GLU A 63 16.75 3.15 20.13
N ASP A 64 16.67 2.52 18.95
CA ASP A 64 17.36 2.96 17.75
C ASP A 64 16.55 4.08 17.07
N PHE A 65 16.77 5.30 17.58
CA PHE A 65 16.04 6.50 17.17
C PHE A 65 16.92 7.46 16.40
N VAL A 66 16.32 8.18 15.46
CA VAL A 66 16.90 9.34 14.79
C VAL A 66 16.03 10.57 15.08
N ASP A 67 16.64 11.70 15.44
CA ASP A 67 15.91 12.96 15.55
C ASP A 67 15.63 13.50 14.14
N LEU A 68 14.35 13.45 13.75
CA LEU A 68 13.92 13.84 12.41
C LEU A 68 13.91 15.36 12.20
N PHE A 69 13.78 16.18 13.25
CA PHE A 69 13.88 17.62 13.11
C PHE A 69 15.32 18.06 12.83
N SER A 70 16.29 17.43 13.51
CA SER A 70 17.71 17.69 13.25
C SER A 70 18.18 17.15 11.90
N PHE A 71 17.64 16.03 11.45
CA PHE A 71 18.03 15.42 10.17
C PHE A 71 17.42 16.17 8.98
N PHE A 72 16.13 16.50 9.05
CA PHE A 72 15.38 17.23 8.01
C PHE A 72 15.33 18.73 8.34
N ASP A 73 16.47 19.37 8.25
CA ASP A 73 16.73 20.77 8.60
C ASP A 73 16.30 21.78 7.50
N SER A 74 15.80 21.29 6.37
CA SER A 74 15.31 22.13 5.27
C SER A 74 14.10 21.49 4.55
N ASP A 75 13.29 22.34 3.90
CA ASP A 75 12.14 21.89 3.11
C ASP A 75 12.56 21.08 1.89
N GLU A 76 13.72 21.39 1.30
CA GLU A 76 14.28 20.65 0.18
C GLU A 76 14.58 19.19 0.54
N LYS A 77 15.11 18.92 1.74
CA LYS A 77 15.33 17.55 2.21
C LYS A 77 14.03 16.80 2.44
N ILE A 78 13.00 17.47 2.98
CA ILE A 78 11.68 16.86 3.17
C ILE A 78 11.03 16.57 1.81
N THR A 79 11.13 17.48 0.85
CA THR A 79 10.64 17.28 -0.51
C THR A 79 11.40 16.14 -1.23
N LEU A 80 12.71 16.03 -1.03
CA LEU A 80 13.48 14.92 -1.57
C LEU A 80 13.04 13.57 -0.95
N LEU A 81 12.68 13.56 0.33
CA LEU A 81 12.10 12.39 0.99
C LEU A 81 10.78 11.96 0.34
N GLU A 82 9.92 12.90 -0.04
CA GLU A 82 8.63 12.62 -0.71
C GLU A 82 8.82 11.81 -2.01
N HIS A 83 9.95 12.00 -2.70
CA HIS A 83 10.28 11.33 -3.96
C HIS A 83 11.21 10.12 -3.79
N THR A 84 11.63 9.83 -2.57
CA THR A 84 12.51 8.69 -2.26
C THR A 84 11.67 7.42 -2.09
N PRO A 85 11.91 6.37 -2.88
CA PRO A 85 11.20 5.10 -2.74
C PRO A 85 11.63 4.33 -1.49
N SER A 86 10.88 3.28 -1.17
CA SER A 86 11.13 2.40 -0.05
C SER A 86 10.87 3.07 1.31
N ALA A 87 11.34 2.49 2.41
CA ALA A 87 11.15 2.97 3.77
C ALA A 87 12.46 3.57 4.30
N ALA A 88 12.55 4.90 4.35
CA ALA A 88 13.77 5.61 4.74
C ALA A 88 14.22 5.30 6.18
N LEU A 89 13.28 5.02 7.09
CA LEU A 89 13.56 4.55 8.45
C LEU A 89 13.80 3.03 8.52
N GLY A 90 13.84 2.33 7.39
CA GLY A 90 13.76 0.88 7.38
C GLY A 90 12.36 0.38 7.75
N SER A 91 12.15 -0.92 7.68
CA SER A 91 10.87 -1.55 7.99
C SER A 91 11.08 -2.82 8.81
N CYS A 92 10.04 -3.29 9.49
CA CYS A 92 10.03 -4.60 10.12
C CYS A 92 8.76 -5.38 9.78
N ARG A 93 8.82 -6.70 10.00
CA ARG A 93 7.70 -7.62 9.84
C ARG A 93 7.36 -8.32 11.15
N ARG A 94 7.63 -7.66 12.29
CA ARG A 94 7.29 -8.19 13.61
C ARG A 94 5.81 -7.93 13.90
N LYS A 95 5.04 -9.00 14.05
CA LYS A 95 3.67 -8.95 14.57
C LYS A 95 3.73 -9.02 16.10
N LEU A 96 3.17 -8.02 16.77
CA LEU A 96 3.04 -8.07 18.23
C LEU A 96 2.00 -9.12 18.61
N LYS A 97 2.35 -10.01 19.55
CA LYS A 97 1.37 -10.91 20.19
C LYS A 97 0.44 -10.08 21.08
N SER A 98 -0.56 -10.69 21.70
CA SER A 98 -1.35 -10.01 22.70
C SER A 98 -0.50 -9.63 23.92
N HIS A 99 -0.90 -8.61 24.67
CA HIS A 99 -0.18 -8.20 25.88
C HIS A 99 -0.23 -9.27 26.99
N VAL A 100 -1.13 -10.24 26.88
CA VAL A 100 -1.20 -11.40 27.80
C VAL A 100 -0.13 -12.44 27.45
N GLU A 101 0.14 -12.63 26.15
CA GLU A 101 1.12 -13.61 25.65
C GLU A 101 2.56 -13.08 25.66
N ASP A 102 2.76 -11.76 25.60
CA ASP A 102 4.08 -11.12 25.53
C ASP A 102 4.14 -9.85 26.40
N ALA A 103 3.79 -10.03 27.69
CA ALA A 103 3.75 -8.94 28.65
C ALA A 103 5.08 -8.21 28.81
N GLU A 104 6.20 -8.90 28.67
CA GLU A 104 7.54 -8.33 28.79
C GLU A 104 7.83 -7.29 27.67
N THR A 105 7.47 -7.60 26.43
CA THR A 105 7.62 -6.65 25.32
C THR A 105 6.83 -5.38 25.57
N TYR A 106 5.59 -5.49 26.03
CA TYR A 106 4.75 -4.30 26.29
C TYR A 106 5.24 -3.48 27.50
N ALA A 107 5.69 -4.14 28.57
CA ALA A 107 6.28 -3.47 29.71
C ALA A 107 7.54 -2.68 29.29
N LYS A 108 8.41 -3.30 28.50
CA LYS A 108 9.59 -2.63 27.94
C LYS A 108 9.22 -1.44 27.04
N MET A 109 8.24 -1.58 26.18
CA MET A 109 7.76 -0.46 25.36
C MET A 109 7.27 0.71 26.23
N LEU A 110 6.52 0.42 27.30
CA LEU A 110 6.03 1.44 28.22
C LEU A 110 7.17 2.16 28.97
N GLU A 111 8.20 1.43 29.38
CA GLU A 111 9.41 2.03 29.97
C GLU A 111 10.11 2.96 29.00
N ILE A 112 10.26 2.58 27.74
CA ILE A 112 10.87 3.39 26.68
C ILE A 112 10.03 4.65 26.42
N PHE A 113 8.69 4.54 26.38
CA PHE A 113 7.79 5.71 26.25
C PHE A 113 7.97 6.67 27.41
N LYS A 114 7.99 6.19 28.64
CA LYS A 114 8.18 7.01 29.85
C LYS A 114 9.56 7.67 29.90
N LYS A 115 10.61 6.90 29.63
CA LYS A 115 12.00 7.37 29.63
C LYS A 115 12.24 8.52 28.65
N ASN A 116 11.63 8.43 27.46
CA ASN A 116 11.81 9.39 26.39
C ASN A 116 10.68 10.43 26.29
N ASP A 117 9.78 10.51 27.30
CA ASP A 117 8.59 11.39 27.31
C ASP A 117 7.80 11.34 25.99
N ILE A 118 7.64 10.11 25.41
CA ILE A 118 6.91 9.92 24.15
C ILE A 118 5.42 9.95 24.45
N ARG A 119 4.73 10.93 23.91
CA ARG A 119 3.28 11.14 24.09
C ARG A 119 2.49 10.88 22.79
N TYR A 120 3.16 10.81 21.67
CA TYR A 120 2.57 10.62 20.35
C TYR A 120 3.28 9.47 19.62
N PHE A 121 2.52 8.50 19.16
CA PHE A 121 3.04 7.35 18.44
C PHE A 121 2.31 7.24 17.08
N PHE A 122 3.08 7.34 16.00
CA PHE A 122 2.60 7.22 14.63
C PHE A 122 3.18 5.96 13.99
N TYR A 123 2.32 5.12 13.42
CA TYR A 123 2.79 3.89 12.79
C TYR A 123 2.27 3.79 11.36
N ILE A 124 3.18 3.90 10.38
CA ILE A 124 2.87 3.88 8.96
C ILE A 124 2.91 2.44 8.48
N GLY A 125 1.77 1.90 8.02
CA GLY A 125 1.72 0.53 7.55
C GLY A 125 0.36 0.01 7.12
N GLY A 126 0.28 -1.28 6.81
CA GLY A 126 -0.92 -2.02 6.41
C GLY A 126 -1.65 -2.67 7.58
N ASN A 127 -2.43 -3.71 7.31
CA ASN A 127 -3.30 -4.39 8.27
C ASN A 127 -2.59 -4.84 9.55
N ASP A 128 -1.43 -5.51 9.46
CA ASP A 128 -0.66 -5.94 10.64
C ASP A 128 -0.14 -4.77 11.47
N SER A 129 0.12 -3.62 10.83
CA SER A 129 0.53 -2.40 11.52
C SER A 129 -0.65 -1.78 12.26
N MET A 130 -1.86 -1.85 11.70
CA MET A 130 -3.08 -1.39 12.35
C MET A 130 -3.43 -2.27 13.56
N ASP A 131 -3.19 -3.57 13.49
CA ASP A 131 -3.29 -4.48 14.66
C ASP A 131 -2.30 -4.09 15.78
N THR A 132 -1.07 -3.70 15.42
CA THR A 132 -0.09 -3.17 16.38
C THR A 132 -0.59 -1.87 17.04
N VAL A 133 -1.15 -0.94 16.27
CA VAL A 133 -1.75 0.32 16.78
C VAL A 133 -2.91 0.03 17.73
N LEU A 134 -3.79 -0.90 17.37
CA LEU A 134 -4.92 -1.31 18.23
C LEU A 134 -4.42 -1.83 19.57
N LYS A 135 -3.52 -2.82 19.56
CA LYS A 135 -2.98 -3.45 20.77
C LYS A 135 -2.26 -2.45 21.67
N LEU A 136 -1.45 -1.57 21.06
CA LEU A 136 -0.68 -0.58 21.82
C LEU A 136 -1.57 0.51 22.42
N SER A 137 -2.59 0.98 21.71
CA SER A 137 -3.54 1.97 22.22
C SER A 137 -4.33 1.43 23.42
N GLN A 138 -4.76 0.17 23.36
CA GLN A 138 -5.44 -0.52 24.47
C GLN A 138 -4.52 -0.70 25.67
N TYR A 139 -3.28 -1.12 25.44
CA TYR A 139 -2.31 -1.33 26.50
C TYR A 139 -1.98 -0.03 27.25
N ALA A 140 -1.68 1.04 26.53
CA ALA A 140 -1.37 2.35 27.12
C ALA A 140 -2.55 2.88 27.97
N SER A 141 -3.77 2.76 27.47
CA SER A 141 -4.98 3.16 28.19
C SER A 141 -5.16 2.43 29.53
N ASN A 142 -4.74 1.17 29.62
CA ASN A 142 -4.87 0.34 30.82
C ASN A 142 -3.73 0.52 31.83
N HIS A 143 -2.69 1.31 31.52
CA HIS A 143 -1.49 1.47 32.35
C HIS A 143 -1.20 2.91 32.78
N ASP A 144 -2.22 3.76 32.86
CA ASP A 144 -2.15 5.15 33.33
C ASP A 144 -1.05 5.99 32.65
N TYR A 145 -0.73 5.68 31.38
CA TYR A 145 0.18 6.45 30.58
C TYR A 145 -0.55 7.11 29.42
N GLU A 146 -0.88 8.38 29.58
CA GLU A 146 -1.60 9.10 28.53
C GLU A 146 -0.70 9.36 27.32
N MET A 147 -1.05 8.75 26.20
CA MET A 147 -0.42 8.93 24.90
C MET A 147 -1.44 8.82 23.78
N LYS A 148 -1.10 9.34 22.61
CA LYS A 148 -1.91 9.25 21.41
C LYS A 148 -1.26 8.28 20.42
N VAL A 149 -1.98 7.24 20.07
CA VAL A 149 -1.53 6.17 19.17
C VAL A 149 -2.37 6.24 17.91
N VAL A 150 -1.75 6.55 16.78
CA VAL A 150 -2.43 6.78 15.50
C VAL A 150 -1.81 5.91 14.41
N GLY A 151 -2.65 5.15 13.73
CA GLY A 151 -2.31 4.43 12.52
C GLY A 151 -2.31 5.37 11.30
N VAL A 152 -1.29 5.23 10.48
CA VAL A 152 -1.15 5.99 9.24
C VAL A 152 -1.16 4.98 8.09
N PRO A 153 -2.19 4.97 7.22
CA PRO A 153 -2.36 3.93 6.23
C PRO A 153 -1.23 3.92 5.20
N LYS A 154 -0.82 2.73 4.78
CA LYS A 154 0.09 2.50 3.67
C LYS A 154 -0.01 1.03 3.23
N THR A 155 -0.40 0.79 1.98
CA THR A 155 -0.25 -0.49 1.29
C THR A 155 -0.44 -0.28 -0.21
N VAL A 156 0.26 -1.05 -1.04
CA VAL A 156 0.01 -1.09 -2.51
C VAL A 156 -1.22 -1.93 -2.86
N ASP A 157 -1.67 -2.77 -1.94
CA ASP A 157 -2.75 -3.74 -2.19
C ASP A 157 -4.14 -3.09 -2.16
N ASN A 158 -4.25 -1.84 -1.67
CA ASN A 158 -5.52 -1.09 -1.53
C ASN A 158 -6.61 -1.84 -0.74
N ASP A 159 -6.19 -2.65 0.21
CA ASP A 159 -7.00 -3.64 0.92
C ASP A 159 -7.46 -3.22 2.31
N LEU A 160 -7.10 -2.00 2.77
CA LEU A 160 -7.54 -1.50 4.08
C LEU A 160 -9.02 -1.10 4.06
N ALA A 161 -9.74 -1.54 5.09
CA ALA A 161 -11.13 -1.17 5.29
C ALA A 161 -11.28 0.30 5.74
N CYS A 162 -12.48 0.85 5.61
CA CYS A 162 -12.86 2.19 6.07
C CYS A 162 -12.13 3.37 5.39
N THR A 163 -11.42 3.14 4.30
CA THR A 163 -10.81 4.20 3.48
C THR A 163 -11.13 3.95 2.01
N ASP A 164 -11.25 5.01 1.19
CA ASP A 164 -11.49 4.86 -0.25
C ASP A 164 -10.33 4.14 -0.93
N HIS A 165 -9.13 4.61 -0.69
CA HIS A 165 -7.90 3.99 -1.21
C HIS A 165 -6.74 4.23 -0.23
N THR A 166 -5.56 3.70 -0.55
CA THR A 166 -4.43 3.70 0.37
C THR A 166 -3.19 4.34 -0.25
N PRO A 167 -2.40 5.12 0.54
CA PRO A 167 -1.10 5.62 0.12
C PRO A 167 -0.18 4.51 -0.39
N GLY A 168 0.38 4.70 -1.59
CA GLY A 168 1.22 3.73 -2.30
C GLY A 168 0.50 2.96 -3.40
N PHE A 169 -0.82 2.84 -3.34
CA PHE A 169 -1.60 2.15 -4.38
C PHE A 169 -1.59 2.91 -5.71
N GLY A 170 -1.90 4.22 -5.70
CA GLY A 170 -1.99 5.01 -6.93
C GLY A 170 -0.69 5.01 -7.75
N SER A 171 0.46 5.10 -7.08
CA SER A 171 1.77 5.03 -7.74
C SER A 171 2.05 3.64 -8.33
N ALA A 172 1.74 2.58 -7.61
CA ALA A 172 1.90 1.22 -8.11
C ALA A 172 0.93 0.93 -9.27
N ALA A 173 -0.31 1.40 -9.19
CA ALA A 173 -1.32 1.31 -10.25
C ALA A 173 -0.85 2.04 -11.53
N LYS A 174 -0.24 3.23 -11.39
CA LYS A 174 0.34 3.97 -12.53
C LYS A 174 1.48 3.19 -13.19
N TYR A 175 2.36 2.58 -12.40
CA TYR A 175 3.43 1.72 -12.92
C TYR A 175 2.84 0.53 -13.69
N VAL A 176 1.87 -0.19 -13.11
CA VAL A 176 1.21 -1.32 -13.78
C VAL A 176 0.56 -0.88 -15.07
N ALA A 177 -0.28 0.17 -15.04
CA ALA A 177 -0.97 0.68 -16.22
C ALA A 177 -0.01 1.10 -17.35
N THR A 178 1.07 1.82 -17.01
CA THR A 178 2.08 2.24 -17.99
C THR A 178 2.81 1.05 -18.58
N THR A 179 3.22 0.09 -17.75
CA THR A 179 3.88 -1.14 -18.20
C THR A 179 2.97 -1.93 -19.15
N MET A 180 1.67 -2.06 -18.82
CA MET A 180 0.71 -2.73 -19.73
C MET A 180 0.59 -1.99 -21.06
N LYS A 181 0.52 -0.66 -21.05
CA LYS A 181 0.45 0.14 -22.28
C LYS A 181 1.67 -0.07 -23.16
N GLU A 182 2.87 -0.07 -22.58
CA GLU A 182 4.12 -0.27 -23.29
C GLU A 182 4.25 -1.70 -23.84
N LEU A 183 3.86 -2.70 -23.05
CA LEU A 183 3.81 -4.10 -23.51
C LEU A 183 2.80 -4.29 -24.65
N LEU A 184 1.63 -3.63 -24.60
CA LEU A 184 0.68 -3.65 -25.72
C LEU A 184 1.29 -3.06 -27.00
N CYS A 185 2.11 -2.01 -26.92
CA CYS A 185 2.84 -1.49 -28.06
C CYS A 185 3.87 -2.51 -28.60
N ASP A 186 4.64 -3.15 -27.70
CA ASP A 186 5.65 -4.14 -28.09
C ASP A 186 5.03 -5.37 -28.79
N ILE A 187 3.96 -5.94 -28.22
CA ILE A 187 3.34 -7.15 -28.81
C ILE A 187 2.57 -6.87 -30.08
N SER A 188 2.07 -5.65 -30.28
CA SER A 188 1.24 -5.29 -31.45
C SER A 188 1.98 -5.34 -32.78
N VAL A 189 3.32 -5.35 -32.77
CA VAL A 189 4.15 -5.39 -33.99
C VAL A 189 4.24 -6.78 -34.62
N TYR A 190 3.76 -7.81 -33.91
CA TYR A 190 3.86 -9.20 -34.36
C TYR A 190 2.54 -9.72 -34.95
N SER A 191 2.64 -10.39 -36.13
CA SER A 191 1.52 -11.08 -36.77
C SER A 191 1.41 -12.56 -36.39
N LEU A 192 2.33 -13.08 -35.58
CA LEU A 192 2.35 -14.47 -35.15
C LEU A 192 1.55 -14.65 -33.87
N LYS A 193 0.90 -15.82 -33.74
CA LYS A 193 0.20 -16.20 -32.51
C LYS A 193 1.17 -16.23 -31.34
N ALA A 194 0.90 -15.39 -30.32
CA ALA A 194 1.68 -15.32 -29.11
C ALA A 194 0.80 -14.93 -27.91
N VAL A 195 1.20 -15.31 -26.71
CA VAL A 195 0.58 -14.88 -25.45
C VAL A 195 1.66 -14.32 -24.52
N THR A 196 1.42 -13.14 -23.97
CA THR A 196 2.23 -12.58 -22.90
C THR A 196 1.36 -12.50 -21.65
N ILE A 197 1.77 -13.18 -20.58
CA ILE A 197 1.07 -13.20 -19.29
C ILE A 197 1.86 -12.34 -18.32
N VAL A 198 1.22 -11.36 -17.69
CA VAL A 198 1.86 -10.47 -16.71
C VAL A 198 1.26 -10.74 -15.34
N GLU A 199 2.09 -11.21 -14.42
CA GLU A 199 1.75 -11.44 -13.03
C GLU A 199 1.97 -10.19 -12.21
N VAL A 200 0.90 -9.75 -11.51
CA VAL A 200 0.83 -8.54 -10.71
C VAL A 200 0.62 -8.91 -9.24
N MET A 201 1.20 -8.14 -8.31
CA MET A 201 0.97 -8.30 -6.87
C MET A 201 -0.52 -8.15 -6.51
N GLY A 202 -0.93 -8.84 -5.46
CA GLY A 202 -2.30 -8.79 -4.92
C GLY A 202 -2.79 -10.18 -4.55
N ARG A 203 -2.41 -10.67 -3.36
CA ARG A 203 -2.77 -12.03 -2.92
C ARG A 203 -4.26 -12.21 -2.71
N ASP A 204 -4.87 -11.32 -1.93
CA ASP A 204 -6.24 -11.43 -1.46
C ASP A 204 -7.15 -10.34 -2.01
N ALA A 205 -6.57 -9.33 -2.70
CA ALA A 205 -7.28 -8.24 -3.35
C ALA A 205 -6.64 -7.90 -4.69
N GLY A 206 -7.44 -7.83 -5.75
CA GLY A 206 -7.01 -7.67 -7.14
C GLY A 206 -6.86 -6.23 -7.61
N TRP A 207 -6.83 -5.25 -6.73
CA TRP A 207 -6.82 -3.83 -7.09
C TRP A 207 -5.67 -3.42 -8.01
N LEU A 208 -4.44 -3.88 -7.75
CA LEU A 208 -3.31 -3.60 -8.65
C LEU A 208 -3.50 -4.27 -10.01
N THR A 209 -3.98 -5.50 -10.04
CA THR A 209 -4.26 -6.20 -11.30
C THR A 209 -5.38 -5.52 -12.07
N ALA A 210 -6.40 -5.00 -11.39
CA ALA A 210 -7.47 -4.22 -12.02
C ALA A 210 -6.93 -2.97 -12.73
N SER A 211 -5.87 -2.34 -12.19
CA SER A 211 -5.24 -1.17 -12.82
C SER A 211 -4.59 -1.47 -14.18
N ALA A 212 -4.36 -2.74 -14.50
CA ALA A 212 -3.89 -3.17 -15.81
C ALA A 212 -4.84 -2.77 -16.96
N ALA A 213 -6.13 -2.54 -16.66
CA ALA A 213 -7.13 -2.10 -17.65
C ALA A 213 -7.06 -0.60 -17.99
N LEU A 214 -6.32 0.21 -17.21
CA LEU A 214 -6.26 1.68 -17.36
C LEU A 214 -5.69 2.23 -18.68
N PRO A 215 -4.89 1.50 -19.52
CA PRO A 215 -4.43 2.05 -20.80
C PRO A 215 -5.54 2.60 -21.69
N VAL A 216 -6.78 2.16 -21.54
CA VAL A 216 -7.95 2.65 -22.31
C VAL A 216 -8.21 4.16 -22.11
N ILE A 217 -7.88 4.72 -20.94
CA ILE A 217 -8.12 6.15 -20.65
C ILE A 217 -7.29 7.11 -21.51
N SER A 218 -6.22 6.60 -22.11
CA SER A 218 -5.32 7.35 -23.00
C SER A 218 -5.46 6.99 -24.47
N GLY A 219 -6.61 6.43 -24.86
CA GLY A 219 -6.90 6.01 -26.25
C GLY A 219 -6.24 4.70 -26.67
N GLY A 220 -5.66 3.95 -25.73
CA GLY A 220 -5.14 2.61 -25.93
C GLY A 220 -6.23 1.53 -25.80
N ARG A 221 -5.82 0.26 -25.85
CA ARG A 221 -6.66 -0.88 -25.46
C ARG A 221 -6.23 -1.42 -24.09
N ALA A 222 -7.14 -2.08 -23.39
CA ALA A 222 -6.79 -2.87 -22.21
C ALA A 222 -6.03 -4.16 -22.63
N PRO A 223 -5.39 -4.88 -21.69
CA PRO A 223 -5.07 -6.28 -21.87
C PRO A 223 -6.30 -7.07 -22.32
N ASP A 224 -6.08 -8.10 -23.10
CA ASP A 224 -7.16 -8.90 -23.68
C ASP A 224 -7.95 -9.64 -22.59
N LEU A 225 -7.29 -10.02 -21.50
CA LEU A 225 -7.89 -10.66 -20.33
C LEU A 225 -7.24 -10.12 -19.04
N VAL A 226 -8.06 -9.98 -17.97
CA VAL A 226 -7.62 -9.55 -16.63
C VAL A 226 -8.28 -10.45 -15.58
N TYR A 227 -7.49 -11.26 -14.87
CA TYR A 227 -8.00 -12.18 -13.86
C TYR A 227 -7.62 -11.74 -12.43
N LEU A 228 -8.64 -11.60 -11.59
CA LEU A 228 -8.52 -11.13 -10.20
C LEU A 228 -8.72 -12.28 -9.20
N PRO A 229 -8.16 -12.19 -7.97
CA PRO A 229 -8.31 -13.23 -6.95
C PRO A 229 -9.73 -13.31 -6.37
N GLU A 230 -10.57 -12.31 -6.60
CA GLU A 230 -11.97 -12.24 -6.16
C GLU A 230 -12.87 -13.25 -6.91
N ARG A 231 -12.42 -13.75 -8.05
CA ARG A 231 -13.18 -14.70 -8.87
C ARG A 231 -12.43 -16.02 -9.05
N PRO A 232 -13.12 -17.17 -9.00
CA PRO A 232 -12.50 -18.46 -9.30
C PRO A 232 -11.95 -18.50 -10.73
N PHE A 233 -10.71 -18.95 -10.88
CA PHE A 233 -10.04 -19.12 -12.16
C PHE A 233 -10.31 -20.49 -12.73
N ASP A 234 -10.88 -20.53 -13.94
CA ASP A 234 -11.19 -21.75 -14.69
C ASP A 234 -10.19 -21.94 -15.85
N PRO A 235 -9.27 -22.93 -15.78
CA PRO A 235 -8.25 -23.14 -16.81
C PRO A 235 -8.82 -23.56 -18.16
N ASP A 236 -9.97 -24.22 -18.22
CA ASP A 236 -10.58 -24.61 -19.48
C ASP A 236 -11.16 -23.40 -20.20
N LYS A 237 -11.93 -22.59 -19.51
CA LYS A 237 -12.44 -21.31 -20.04
C LYS A 237 -11.32 -20.37 -20.46
N PHE A 238 -10.22 -20.33 -19.71
CA PHE A 238 -9.04 -19.52 -20.04
C PHE A 238 -8.46 -19.91 -21.41
N ILE A 239 -8.26 -21.23 -21.68
CA ILE A 239 -7.75 -21.72 -22.95
C ILE A 239 -8.75 -21.49 -24.10
N ASP A 240 -10.04 -21.72 -23.86
CA ASP A 240 -11.07 -21.46 -24.86
C ASP A 240 -11.10 -19.98 -25.26
N LYS A 241 -10.96 -19.07 -24.30
CA LYS A 241 -10.93 -17.63 -24.52
C LYS A 241 -9.70 -17.19 -25.33
N ILE A 242 -8.53 -17.74 -25.04
CA ILE A 242 -7.31 -17.51 -25.83
C ILE A 242 -7.53 -17.95 -27.28
N ASN A 243 -8.07 -19.14 -27.51
CA ASN A 243 -8.33 -19.66 -28.87
C ASN A 243 -9.37 -18.82 -29.61
N GLU A 244 -10.35 -18.26 -28.91
CA GLU A 244 -11.35 -17.34 -29.47
C GLU A 244 -10.69 -16.03 -29.91
N LEU A 245 -10.00 -15.35 -28.98
CA LEU A 245 -9.39 -14.03 -29.20
C LEU A 245 -8.29 -14.07 -30.27
N GLN A 246 -7.53 -15.16 -30.37
CA GLN A 246 -6.47 -15.30 -31.37
C GLN A 246 -6.97 -15.44 -32.82
N LYS A 247 -8.28 -15.48 -33.05
CA LYS A 247 -8.85 -15.37 -34.40
C LYS A 247 -8.76 -13.96 -34.96
N ASP A 248 -8.91 -12.99 -34.09
CA ASP A 248 -8.93 -11.54 -34.43
C ASP A 248 -7.62 -10.84 -34.04
N HIS A 249 -7.03 -11.22 -32.91
CA HIS A 249 -5.79 -10.66 -32.36
C HIS A 249 -4.75 -11.76 -32.13
N PRO A 250 -3.77 -11.95 -33.02
CA PRO A 250 -2.83 -13.08 -32.91
C PRO A 250 -1.92 -12.95 -31.64
N ALA A 251 -1.56 -11.75 -31.23
CA ALA A 251 -0.75 -11.51 -30.03
C ALA A 251 -1.61 -10.96 -28.89
N LEU A 252 -1.70 -11.71 -27.79
CA LEU A 252 -2.51 -11.39 -26.63
C LEU A 252 -1.66 -10.95 -25.45
N LEU A 253 -2.15 -9.95 -24.69
CA LEU A 253 -1.65 -9.56 -23.38
C LEU A 253 -2.68 -9.94 -22.32
N ILE A 254 -2.24 -10.66 -21.30
CA ILE A 254 -3.08 -11.14 -20.21
C ILE A 254 -2.49 -10.66 -18.89
N ALA A 255 -3.28 -10.00 -18.07
CA ALA A 255 -2.91 -9.63 -16.70
C ALA A 255 -3.53 -10.60 -15.70
N ILE A 256 -2.75 -11.08 -14.76
CA ILE A 256 -3.23 -11.94 -13.67
C ILE A 256 -2.73 -11.48 -12.33
N SER A 257 -3.55 -11.64 -11.29
CA SER A 257 -3.05 -11.51 -9.92
C SER A 257 -2.26 -12.76 -9.50
N GLU A 258 -1.19 -12.57 -8.71
CA GLU A 258 -0.48 -13.69 -8.06
C GLU A 258 -1.41 -14.54 -7.19
N GLY A 259 -2.53 -13.96 -6.73
CA GLY A 259 -3.50 -14.57 -5.81
C GLY A 259 -4.66 -15.29 -6.48
N ILE A 260 -4.68 -15.49 -7.81
CA ILE A 260 -5.76 -16.24 -8.47
C ILE A 260 -5.86 -17.68 -7.96
N LYS A 261 -7.10 -18.15 -7.80
CA LYS A 261 -7.41 -19.45 -7.20
C LYS A 261 -8.28 -20.29 -8.13
N PHE A 262 -8.03 -21.57 -8.13
CA PHE A 262 -8.97 -22.55 -8.74
C PHE A 262 -10.30 -22.57 -7.97
N PRO A 263 -11.38 -23.15 -8.54
CA PRO A 263 -12.66 -23.27 -7.85
C PRO A 263 -12.63 -24.02 -6.52
N ASP A 264 -11.61 -24.85 -6.30
CA ASP A 264 -11.40 -25.60 -5.04
C ASP A 264 -10.65 -24.78 -3.97
N GLY A 265 -10.31 -23.51 -4.26
CA GLY A 265 -9.66 -22.57 -3.35
C GLY A 265 -8.13 -22.66 -3.32
N ARG A 266 -7.49 -23.59 -4.05
CA ARG A 266 -6.04 -23.65 -4.17
C ARG A 266 -5.52 -22.53 -5.04
N TYR A 267 -4.40 -21.91 -4.64
CA TYR A 267 -3.74 -20.91 -5.48
C TYR A 267 -3.14 -21.57 -6.75
N VAL A 268 -3.25 -20.88 -7.87
CA VAL A 268 -2.66 -21.35 -9.14
C VAL A 268 -1.15 -21.47 -9.02
N GLY A 269 -0.48 -20.54 -8.31
CA GLY A 269 0.97 -20.55 -8.08
C GLY A 269 1.47 -21.52 -7.01
N GLU A 270 0.60 -22.22 -6.26
CA GLU A 270 1.01 -23.07 -5.13
C GLU A 270 1.82 -24.32 -5.56
N GLY A 271 1.71 -24.73 -6.82
CA GLY A 271 2.32 -25.99 -7.31
C GLY A 271 3.82 -25.96 -7.57
N LEU A 272 4.45 -24.79 -7.74
CA LEU A 272 5.84 -24.68 -8.20
C LEU A 272 6.89 -24.47 -7.09
N GLY A 273 6.53 -24.04 -5.88
CA GLY A 273 7.49 -23.62 -4.86
C GLY A 273 7.41 -24.34 -3.51
N GLY A 274 6.42 -25.19 -3.31
CA GLY A 274 6.09 -25.73 -1.99
C GLY A 274 5.57 -24.63 -1.03
N ARG A 275 4.93 -25.03 0.05
CA ARG A 275 4.34 -24.12 1.05
C ARG A 275 5.43 -23.44 1.88
N LYS A 276 6.01 -22.33 1.39
CA LYS A 276 6.87 -21.45 2.20
C LYS A 276 6.03 -20.34 2.79
N VAL A 277 6.15 -20.13 4.10
CA VAL A 277 5.39 -19.13 4.85
C VAL A 277 6.33 -18.00 5.24
N ASP A 278 5.91 -16.73 5.07
CA ASP A 278 6.68 -15.57 5.50
C ASP A 278 6.59 -15.35 7.03
N ALA A 279 7.29 -14.33 7.53
CA ALA A 279 7.31 -14.00 8.96
C ALA A 279 5.94 -13.58 9.54
N PHE A 280 4.95 -13.27 8.69
CA PHE A 280 3.57 -12.97 9.09
C PHE A 280 2.62 -14.19 9.01
N GLY A 281 3.13 -15.35 8.57
CA GLY A 281 2.33 -16.56 8.39
C GLY A 281 1.65 -16.66 7.02
N HIS A 282 2.00 -15.81 6.06
CA HIS A 282 1.44 -15.85 4.72
C HIS A 282 2.23 -16.81 3.82
N VAL A 283 1.50 -17.60 3.01
CA VAL A 283 2.13 -18.45 1.99
C VAL A 283 2.82 -17.54 0.95
N ALA A 284 4.09 -17.80 0.67
CA ALA A 284 4.78 -17.12 -0.41
C ALA A 284 4.17 -17.57 -1.74
N LEU A 285 3.49 -16.64 -2.41
CA LEU A 285 2.93 -16.86 -3.74
C LEU A 285 3.89 -16.28 -4.77
N SER A 286 4.19 -17.04 -5.79
CA SER A 286 4.86 -16.57 -7.01
C SER A 286 4.76 -17.66 -8.07
N GLY A 287 4.78 -17.26 -9.33
CA GLY A 287 4.82 -18.20 -10.44
C GLY A 287 3.45 -18.67 -10.93
N ALA A 288 2.35 -18.01 -10.59
CA ALA A 288 1.05 -18.26 -11.23
C ALA A 288 1.17 -18.02 -12.73
N GLY A 289 1.86 -16.96 -13.16
CA GLY A 289 2.16 -16.70 -14.57
C GLY A 289 2.95 -17.82 -15.22
N LYS A 290 3.89 -18.46 -14.51
CA LYS A 290 4.66 -19.58 -15.03
C LYS A 290 3.82 -20.86 -15.19
N VAL A 291 2.91 -21.13 -14.25
CA VAL A 291 1.95 -22.23 -14.37
C VAL A 291 1.08 -22.06 -15.62
N LEU A 292 0.55 -20.85 -15.83
CA LEU A 292 -0.27 -20.56 -17.00
C LEU A 292 0.54 -20.55 -18.31
N GLU A 293 1.81 -20.14 -18.27
CA GLU A 293 2.72 -20.25 -19.43
C GLU A 293 2.85 -21.70 -19.89
N GLU A 294 3.10 -22.64 -18.96
CA GLU A 294 3.18 -24.07 -19.31
C GLU A 294 1.82 -24.60 -19.82
N LEU A 295 0.72 -24.20 -19.18
CA LEU A 295 -0.63 -24.60 -19.62
C LEU A 295 -0.93 -24.14 -21.06
N VAL A 296 -0.56 -22.91 -21.44
CA VAL A 296 -0.74 -22.37 -22.79
C VAL A 296 0.17 -23.10 -23.80
N LYS A 297 1.43 -23.38 -23.42
CA LYS A 297 2.32 -24.18 -24.29
C LYS A 297 1.73 -25.52 -24.62
N ASP A 298 1.21 -26.23 -23.62
CA ASP A 298 0.71 -27.59 -23.78
C ASP A 298 -0.61 -27.65 -24.56
N ARG A 299 -1.52 -26.68 -24.32
CA ARG A 299 -2.89 -26.74 -24.82
C ARG A 299 -3.16 -25.89 -26.07
N VAL A 300 -2.44 -24.78 -26.26
CA VAL A 300 -2.59 -23.87 -27.41
C VAL A 300 -1.45 -24.08 -28.43
N GLY A 301 -0.24 -24.37 -27.94
CA GLY A 301 0.94 -24.63 -28.78
C GLY A 301 1.50 -23.37 -29.46
N CYS A 302 1.18 -22.18 -29.00
CA CYS A 302 1.73 -20.93 -29.53
C CYS A 302 2.93 -20.44 -28.68
N LYS A 303 3.65 -19.41 -29.17
CA LYS A 303 4.69 -18.74 -28.38
C LYS A 303 4.05 -18.10 -27.15
N VAL A 304 4.57 -18.41 -25.97
CA VAL A 304 4.10 -17.80 -24.73
C VAL A 304 5.28 -17.39 -23.85
N ARG A 305 5.08 -16.35 -23.05
CA ARG A 305 6.00 -15.92 -21.99
C ARG A 305 5.22 -15.38 -20.80
N SER A 306 5.77 -15.55 -19.60
CA SER A 306 5.30 -14.92 -18.39
C SER A 306 6.28 -13.85 -17.90
N ILE A 307 5.76 -12.78 -17.33
CA ILE A 307 6.50 -11.65 -16.75
C ILE A 307 5.94 -11.46 -15.35
N GLU A 308 6.78 -11.60 -14.32
CA GLU A 308 6.43 -11.24 -12.95
C GLU A 308 6.87 -9.80 -12.71
N LEU A 309 5.95 -8.86 -12.42
CA LEU A 309 6.31 -7.47 -12.12
C LEU A 309 7.03 -7.33 -10.79
N ASN A 310 6.76 -8.20 -9.84
CA ASN A 310 7.45 -8.35 -8.56
C ASN A 310 7.76 -6.99 -7.87
N LEU A 311 8.97 -6.80 -7.30
CA LEU A 311 9.33 -5.61 -6.53
C LEU A 311 9.28 -4.27 -7.29
N PRO A 312 9.65 -4.19 -8.59
CA PRO A 312 9.60 -2.93 -9.34
C PRO A 312 8.25 -2.21 -9.26
N GLN A 313 7.12 -2.92 -9.29
CA GLN A 313 5.79 -2.30 -9.28
C GLN A 313 5.50 -1.48 -8.01
N ARG A 314 6.16 -1.76 -6.89
CA ARG A 314 5.99 -1.01 -5.64
C ARG A 314 7.12 -0.02 -5.35
N ALA A 315 8.23 -0.10 -6.09
CA ALA A 315 9.44 0.69 -5.84
C ALA A 315 9.71 1.78 -6.90
N ALA A 316 8.92 1.83 -7.98
CA ALA A 316 9.16 2.70 -9.14
C ALA A 316 8.75 4.17 -8.86
N ALA A 317 9.52 4.86 -8.00
CA ALA A 317 9.25 6.26 -7.65
C ALA A 317 9.37 7.21 -8.85
N HIS A 318 10.15 6.86 -9.88
CA HIS A 318 10.33 7.66 -11.09
C HIS A 318 9.05 7.81 -11.94
N ILE A 319 8.03 7.00 -11.68
CA ILE A 319 6.72 7.05 -12.34
C ILE A 319 5.57 7.18 -11.33
N ALA A 320 5.86 7.56 -10.09
CA ALA A 320 4.84 7.71 -9.07
C ALA A 320 3.73 8.70 -9.47
N SER A 321 2.54 8.49 -8.96
CA SER A 321 1.39 9.37 -9.17
C SER A 321 1.49 10.61 -8.29
N LEU A 322 1.35 11.80 -8.86
CA LEU A 322 1.30 13.05 -8.10
C LEU A 322 0.11 13.06 -7.14
N THR A 323 -1.05 12.53 -7.56
CA THR A 323 -2.23 12.35 -6.69
C THR A 323 -1.85 11.55 -5.45
N ASP A 324 -1.29 10.36 -5.62
CA ASP A 324 -0.91 9.47 -4.52
C ASP A 324 0.12 10.11 -3.57
N ILE A 325 1.16 10.77 -4.10
CA ILE A 325 2.18 11.44 -3.28
C ILE A 325 1.58 12.61 -2.49
N THR A 326 0.76 13.44 -3.13
CA THR A 326 0.12 14.60 -2.47
C THR A 326 -0.83 14.15 -1.35
N GLU A 327 -1.62 13.11 -1.60
CA GLU A 327 -2.53 12.54 -0.61
C GLU A 327 -1.77 11.85 0.51
N SER A 328 -0.66 11.16 0.21
CA SER A 328 0.22 10.55 1.20
C SER A 328 0.78 11.58 2.18
N VAL A 329 1.26 12.73 1.69
CA VAL A 329 1.71 13.84 2.54
C VAL A 329 0.55 14.37 3.40
N SER A 330 -0.62 14.51 2.82
CA SER A 330 -1.80 15.02 3.52
C SER A 330 -2.28 14.06 4.62
N VAL A 331 -2.24 12.75 4.37
CA VAL A 331 -2.52 11.69 5.36
C VAL A 331 -1.56 11.79 6.55
N GLY A 332 -0.25 11.97 6.29
CA GLY A 332 0.74 12.14 7.34
C GLY A 332 0.49 13.38 8.22
N LYS A 333 0.18 14.53 7.58
CA LYS A 333 -0.20 15.76 8.30
C LYS A 333 -1.48 15.57 9.13
N ALA A 334 -2.49 14.93 8.56
CA ALA A 334 -3.76 14.66 9.23
C ALA A 334 -3.57 13.78 10.47
N ALA A 335 -2.66 12.80 10.43
CA ALA A 335 -2.35 11.94 11.57
C ALA A 335 -1.85 12.75 12.77
N VAL A 336 -0.91 13.66 12.55
CA VAL A 336 -0.40 14.54 13.62
C VAL A 336 -1.48 15.47 14.14
N LYS A 337 -2.23 16.10 13.22
CA LYS A 337 -3.34 16.97 13.61
C LYS A 337 -4.34 16.26 14.50
N TYR A 338 -4.80 15.06 14.11
CA TYR A 338 -5.77 14.30 14.91
C TYR A 338 -5.23 13.86 16.27
N ALA A 339 -3.95 13.49 16.33
CA ALA A 339 -3.30 13.18 17.61
C ALA A 339 -3.24 14.39 18.53
N CYS A 340 -2.83 15.56 18.01
CA CYS A 340 -2.81 16.82 18.76
C CYS A 340 -4.23 17.28 19.18
N ASP A 341 -5.24 17.01 18.36
CA ASP A 341 -6.66 17.22 18.71
C ASP A 341 -7.19 16.19 19.72
N GLY A 342 -6.35 15.28 20.22
CA GLY A 342 -6.65 14.33 21.29
C GLY A 342 -7.17 12.97 20.84
N LYS A 343 -7.27 12.69 19.53
CA LYS A 343 -7.71 11.37 19.03
C LYS A 343 -6.61 10.32 19.24
N THR A 344 -7.01 9.11 19.58
CA THR A 344 -6.14 7.93 19.77
C THR A 344 -6.89 6.66 19.40
N GLY A 345 -6.18 5.58 19.08
CA GLY A 345 -6.80 4.32 18.66
C GLY A 345 -7.55 4.44 17.33
N ILE A 346 -7.04 5.29 16.43
CA ILE A 346 -7.62 5.56 15.11
C ILE A 346 -6.62 5.27 14.00
N MET A 347 -7.14 5.08 12.79
CA MET A 347 -6.38 5.23 11.54
C MET A 347 -6.91 6.44 10.76
N VAL A 348 -6.01 7.18 10.13
CA VAL A 348 -6.41 8.22 9.16
C VAL A 348 -7.02 7.56 7.93
N THR A 349 -8.08 8.15 7.39
CA THR A 349 -8.75 7.68 6.16
C THR A 349 -8.66 8.72 5.05
N ILE A 350 -8.68 8.24 3.83
CA ILE A 350 -8.92 9.05 2.63
C ILE A 350 -10.37 8.79 2.24
N ASP A 351 -11.17 9.85 2.19
CA ASP A 351 -12.61 9.76 1.91
C ASP A 351 -12.89 10.53 0.62
N ARG A 352 -13.25 9.82 -0.46
CA ARG A 352 -13.59 10.44 -1.74
C ARG A 352 -14.86 11.26 -1.60
N VAL A 353 -14.81 12.50 -2.08
CA VAL A 353 -15.97 13.38 -2.14
C VAL A 353 -16.72 13.11 -3.44
N GLY A 354 -18.06 12.96 -3.36
CA GLY A 354 -18.88 12.78 -4.54
C GLY A 354 -18.92 14.05 -5.39
N GLY A 355 -19.05 13.88 -6.71
CA GLY A 355 -19.12 14.97 -7.69
C GLY A 355 -18.45 14.58 -9.01
N ASP A 356 -18.45 15.50 -9.99
CA ASP A 356 -17.86 15.27 -11.30
C ASP A 356 -16.31 15.34 -11.25
N ASP A 357 -15.79 16.20 -10.37
CA ASP A 357 -14.36 16.36 -10.18
C ASP A 357 -13.83 15.48 -9.03
N TYR A 358 -12.71 14.82 -9.26
CA TYR A 358 -12.05 14.04 -8.22
C TYR A 358 -11.52 14.93 -7.10
N SER A 359 -11.96 14.66 -5.89
CA SER A 359 -11.44 15.29 -4.68
C SER A 359 -11.60 14.38 -3.47
N VAL A 360 -10.79 14.60 -2.44
CA VAL A 360 -10.79 13.81 -1.21
C VAL A 360 -10.77 14.70 0.02
N THR A 361 -11.28 14.15 1.11
CA THR A 361 -11.07 14.66 2.46
C THR A 361 -10.34 13.61 3.29
N PHE A 362 -9.74 14.05 4.41
CA PHE A 362 -9.02 13.15 5.29
C PHE A 362 -9.79 13.00 6.59
N GLY A 363 -10.29 11.80 6.81
CA GLY A 363 -11.07 11.41 7.98
C GLY A 363 -10.25 10.61 9.00
N ALA A 364 -10.97 9.99 9.94
CA ALA A 364 -10.38 9.07 10.92
C ALA A 364 -11.40 7.99 11.27
N ALA A 365 -11.00 6.75 11.20
CA ALA A 365 -11.81 5.60 11.58
C ALA A 365 -11.25 4.91 12.84
N ASP A 366 -12.14 4.28 13.61
CA ASP A 366 -11.74 3.47 14.75
C ASP A 366 -10.89 2.29 14.27
N ILE A 367 -9.71 2.14 14.87
CA ILE A 367 -8.73 1.14 14.47
C ILE A 367 -9.25 -0.30 14.59
N SER A 368 -10.20 -0.55 15.50
CA SER A 368 -10.80 -1.87 15.69
C SER A 368 -11.63 -2.35 14.49
N LYS A 369 -12.08 -1.42 13.64
CA LYS A 369 -12.84 -1.73 12.42
C LYS A 369 -11.95 -2.05 11.22
N ILE A 370 -10.65 -1.80 11.34
CA ILE A 370 -9.67 -1.90 10.26
C ILE A 370 -8.74 -3.08 10.47
N ALA A 371 -8.24 -3.23 11.70
CA ALA A 371 -7.33 -4.32 12.03
C ALA A 371 -7.96 -5.69 11.67
N ASN A 372 -7.24 -6.47 10.85
CA ASN A 372 -7.66 -7.79 10.35
C ASN A 372 -8.90 -7.80 9.41
N ALA A 373 -9.29 -6.66 8.84
CA ALA A 373 -10.29 -6.57 7.78
C ALA A 373 -9.62 -6.35 6.42
N VAL A 374 -10.11 -7.04 5.37
CA VAL A 374 -9.60 -6.92 3.99
C VAL A 374 -10.71 -6.41 3.09
N ARG A 375 -10.38 -5.44 2.23
CA ARG A 375 -11.28 -4.89 1.21
C ARG A 375 -10.84 -5.36 -0.17
N GLY A 376 -11.60 -6.27 -0.78
CA GLY A 376 -11.43 -6.70 -2.17
C GLY A 376 -11.98 -5.71 -3.19
N VAL A 377 -11.77 -6.02 -4.47
CA VAL A 377 -12.38 -5.30 -5.59
C VAL A 377 -13.89 -5.60 -5.60
N PRO A 378 -14.76 -4.56 -5.62
CA PRO A 378 -16.21 -4.76 -5.68
C PRO A 378 -16.66 -5.50 -6.94
N ASP A 379 -17.72 -6.28 -6.79
CA ASP A 379 -18.27 -7.09 -7.88
C ASP A 379 -18.68 -6.27 -9.11
N GLU A 380 -19.18 -5.04 -8.89
CA GLU A 380 -19.55 -4.11 -9.96
C GLU A 380 -18.37 -3.60 -10.80
N TYR A 381 -17.13 -3.77 -10.32
CA TYR A 381 -15.93 -3.40 -11.06
C TYR A 381 -15.37 -4.55 -11.91
N ILE A 382 -15.91 -5.76 -11.75
CA ILE A 382 -15.51 -6.97 -12.49
C ILE A 382 -16.59 -7.27 -13.52
N ASN A 383 -16.22 -7.52 -14.79
CA ASN A 383 -17.19 -7.85 -15.82
C ASN A 383 -17.88 -9.22 -15.55
N GLU A 384 -19.01 -9.47 -16.19
CA GLU A 384 -19.81 -10.69 -16.00
C GLU A 384 -19.03 -11.98 -16.32
N SER A 385 -18.13 -11.93 -17.32
CA SER A 385 -17.28 -13.07 -17.71
C SER A 385 -16.12 -13.32 -16.73
N SER A 386 -15.89 -12.42 -15.77
CA SER A 386 -14.81 -12.50 -14.77
C SER A 386 -13.39 -12.48 -15.35
N ASP A 387 -13.24 -11.86 -16.51
CA ASP A 387 -11.98 -11.78 -17.27
C ASP A 387 -11.61 -10.35 -17.70
N GLY A 388 -12.21 -9.32 -17.08
CA GLY A 388 -11.99 -7.92 -17.38
C GLY A 388 -12.56 -6.98 -16.33
N ILE A 389 -12.28 -5.67 -16.48
CA ILE A 389 -12.70 -4.59 -15.59
C ILE A 389 -13.77 -3.73 -16.28
N THR A 390 -14.82 -3.37 -15.55
CA THR A 390 -15.91 -2.53 -16.03
C THR A 390 -15.51 -1.06 -16.20
N GLU A 391 -16.29 -0.28 -16.93
CA GLU A 391 -16.09 1.17 -17.03
C GLU A 391 -16.15 1.87 -15.67
N GLU A 392 -16.96 1.36 -14.73
CA GLU A 392 -17.05 1.87 -13.36
C GLU A 392 -15.75 1.65 -12.59
N GLY A 393 -15.17 0.46 -12.71
CA GLY A 393 -13.86 0.16 -12.14
C GLY A 393 -12.76 1.07 -12.74
N ILE A 394 -12.76 1.27 -14.05
CA ILE A 394 -11.83 2.20 -14.72
C ILE A 394 -12.02 3.63 -14.22
N ARG A 395 -13.28 4.11 -14.11
CA ARG A 395 -13.60 5.44 -13.59
C ARG A 395 -13.15 5.65 -12.14
N TYR A 396 -13.28 4.61 -11.31
CA TYR A 396 -12.78 4.65 -9.93
C TYR A 396 -11.24 4.78 -9.89
N LEU A 397 -10.53 3.99 -10.70
CA LEU A 397 -9.08 3.90 -10.68
C LEU A 397 -8.37 5.08 -11.36
N ALA A 398 -8.96 5.63 -12.43
CA ALA A 398 -8.31 6.62 -13.30
C ALA A 398 -7.75 7.86 -12.57
N PRO A 399 -8.45 8.53 -11.64
CA PRO A 399 -7.92 9.72 -10.98
C PRO A 399 -6.73 9.43 -10.06
N LEU A 400 -6.58 8.19 -9.58
CA LEU A 400 -5.52 7.81 -8.65
C LEU A 400 -4.12 7.76 -9.28
N ILE A 401 -4.05 7.72 -10.62
CA ILE A 401 -2.77 7.64 -11.34
C ILE A 401 -2.36 8.98 -11.99
N VAL A 402 -3.06 10.06 -11.68
CA VAL A 402 -2.91 11.35 -12.38
C VAL A 402 -1.71 12.15 -11.85
N GLY A 403 -1.07 12.88 -12.77
CA GLY A 403 0.01 13.83 -12.51
C GLY A 403 1.39 13.19 -12.37
N GLU A 404 2.41 13.98 -12.72
CA GLU A 404 3.81 13.60 -12.74
C GLU A 404 4.59 14.35 -11.66
N LEU A 405 5.56 13.66 -11.04
CA LEU A 405 6.47 14.27 -10.09
C LEU A 405 7.62 14.99 -10.83
N ASN A 406 8.02 16.14 -10.30
CA ASN A 406 9.26 16.79 -10.73
C ASN A 406 10.45 16.18 -9.98
N ILE A 407 10.89 15.02 -10.44
CA ILE A 407 11.98 14.28 -9.80
C ILE A 407 13.32 14.93 -10.10
N LYS A 408 14.12 15.14 -9.05
CA LYS A 408 15.49 15.64 -9.18
C LYS A 408 16.43 14.51 -9.60
N TYR A 409 17.23 14.76 -10.62
CA TYR A 409 18.24 13.83 -11.13
C TYR A 409 19.64 14.34 -10.86
N LEU A 410 20.53 13.44 -10.43
CA LEU A 410 21.96 13.68 -10.28
C LEU A 410 22.71 12.67 -11.16
N ASN A 411 23.50 13.15 -12.10
CA ASN A 411 24.26 12.30 -13.02
C ASN A 411 23.41 11.26 -13.78
N GLY A 412 22.18 11.60 -14.12
CA GLY A 412 21.25 10.72 -14.83
C GLY A 412 20.48 9.74 -13.97
N MET A 413 20.67 9.74 -12.64
CA MET A 413 19.92 8.90 -11.70
C MET A 413 19.03 9.76 -10.78
N PRO A 414 17.84 9.29 -10.38
CA PRO A 414 17.03 9.99 -9.38
C PRO A 414 17.82 10.20 -8.08
N GLU A 415 17.77 11.41 -7.54
CA GLU A 415 18.37 11.71 -6.23
C GLU A 415 17.43 11.26 -5.11
N HIS A 416 17.98 10.60 -4.09
CA HIS A 416 17.23 10.06 -2.96
C HIS A 416 17.86 10.43 -1.62
N VAL A 417 17.02 10.56 -0.58
CA VAL A 417 17.49 10.71 0.82
C VAL A 417 17.97 9.36 1.35
N VAL A 418 19.08 9.40 2.09
CA VAL A 418 19.57 8.27 2.91
C VAL A 418 19.64 8.75 4.35
N ILE A 419 18.90 8.08 5.29
CA ILE A 419 18.87 8.36 6.72
C ILE A 419 19.85 7.46 7.47
#